data_ffc9024f7fc56944d610b8b1908d1bba
#
_entry.id   ffc9024f7fc56944d610b8b1908d1bba
#
_cell.length_a   1.000
_cell.length_b   1.000
_cell.length_c   1.000
_cell.angle_alpha   90.00
_cell.angle_beta   90.00
_cell.angle_gamma   90.00
#
_symmetry.space_group_name_H-M   'P 1'
#
loop_
_entity.id
_entity.type
_entity.pdbx_description
1 polymer ?
#
loop_
_entity_poly.entity_id
_entity_poly.type
_entity_poly.pdbx_seq_one_letter_code
_entity_poly.pdbx_strand_id
1 'polypeptide(L)'
;RGIALNSKEEVLLGQDFDNVRNNVLDVEIKSLKKYVYLLTKADPGTCELLGLRNEHYLYMSPIGKELYENRHLFMSQLCVHTFTQYSRSQIRRMQNKSANASDQDQKEKHILQSIEAVNQWEKEKYSPYDDNSINLYIDDSVRPEFNKEIYMDIDLRHYPLRDWCNIWNQMKTVCSSYDKNSKRNNYAITHDKISKHMSHLLRVYDMGIKLLITGEFITYLEDKTEREELFAVKRGDFTDGITIKKEFYDLLDQREEKLQEAIKQTKLPEKPDYKKINEFVMSVNERVVKGEI
;
A
#
# COMPACT_ATOMS: atom_id res chain seq x y z
N ARG A 1 -10.41 -4.97 -13.75
CA ARG A 1 -10.01 -6.13 -12.94
C ARG A 1 -11.08 -7.19 -12.98
N GLY A 2 -10.69 -8.48 -13.00
CA GLY A 2 -11.60 -9.62 -13.02
C GLY A 2 -11.15 -10.75 -12.10
N ILE A 3 -12.10 -11.61 -11.75
CA ILE A 3 -11.89 -12.83 -10.98
C ILE A 3 -12.36 -13.99 -11.84
N ALA A 4 -11.57 -15.04 -11.96
CA ALA A 4 -11.93 -16.27 -12.62
C ALA A 4 -11.76 -17.47 -11.69
N LEU A 5 -12.52 -18.53 -11.96
CA LEU A 5 -12.38 -19.79 -11.24
C LEU A 5 -11.20 -20.58 -11.82
N ASN A 6 -10.56 -21.36 -10.96
CA ASN A 6 -9.63 -22.38 -11.38
C ASN A 6 -10.37 -23.51 -12.09
N SER A 7 -9.70 -24.18 -13.03
CA SER A 7 -10.20 -25.40 -13.65
C SER A 7 -10.29 -26.55 -12.63
N LYS A 8 -11.06 -27.58 -12.95
CA LYS A 8 -11.14 -28.80 -12.13
C LYS A 8 -9.77 -29.40 -11.86
N GLU A 9 -8.91 -29.47 -12.88
CA GLU A 9 -7.57 -30.01 -12.77
C GLU A 9 -6.70 -29.17 -11.81
N GLU A 10 -6.69 -27.84 -11.96
CA GLU A 10 -5.95 -26.94 -11.09
C GLU A 10 -6.41 -27.07 -9.62
N VAL A 11 -7.72 -27.20 -9.38
CA VAL A 11 -8.28 -27.41 -8.04
C VAL A 11 -7.79 -28.73 -7.44
N LEU A 12 -7.86 -29.82 -8.18
CA LEU A 12 -7.43 -31.15 -7.72
C LEU A 12 -5.95 -31.23 -7.43
N LEU A 13 -5.12 -30.54 -8.22
CA LEU A 13 -3.67 -30.49 -8.04
C LEU A 13 -3.22 -29.41 -7.03
N GLY A 14 -4.16 -28.62 -6.49
CA GLY A 14 -3.83 -27.50 -5.59
C GLY A 14 -3.10 -26.35 -6.27
N GLN A 15 -3.08 -26.34 -7.60
CA GLN A 15 -2.43 -25.32 -8.42
C GLN A 15 -3.28 -24.06 -8.56
N ASP A 16 -2.67 -23.04 -9.14
CA ASP A 16 -3.34 -21.78 -9.45
C ASP A 16 -2.86 -21.31 -10.82
N PHE A 17 -3.71 -20.68 -11.60
CA PHE A 17 -3.30 -20.15 -12.88
C PHE A 17 -2.54 -18.81 -12.70
N ASP A 18 -1.65 -18.50 -13.62
CA ASP A 18 -0.97 -17.21 -13.65
C ASP A 18 -1.94 -16.07 -13.90
N ASN A 19 -1.68 -14.93 -13.25
CA ASN A 19 -2.49 -13.74 -13.48
C ASN A 19 -2.47 -13.34 -14.96
N VAL A 20 -3.65 -13.26 -15.56
CA VAL A 20 -3.77 -12.76 -16.92
C VAL A 20 -3.75 -11.24 -16.89
N ARG A 21 -2.80 -10.64 -17.59
CA ARG A 21 -2.68 -9.18 -17.70
C ARG A 21 -2.59 -8.76 -19.15
N ASN A 22 -3.46 -7.82 -19.53
CA ASN A 22 -3.41 -7.16 -20.83
C ASN A 22 -3.17 -5.66 -20.59
N ASN A 23 -1.96 -5.18 -20.89
CA ASN A 23 -1.58 -3.80 -20.65
C ASN A 23 -2.20 -2.82 -21.67
N VAL A 24 -2.61 -3.29 -22.85
CA VAL A 24 -3.27 -2.45 -23.87
C VAL A 24 -4.69 -2.08 -23.42
N LEU A 25 -5.42 -3.08 -22.89
CA LEU A 25 -6.80 -2.90 -22.40
C LEU A 25 -6.86 -2.55 -20.91
N ASP A 26 -5.72 -2.48 -20.23
CA ASP A 26 -5.60 -2.30 -18.76
C ASP A 26 -6.46 -3.32 -17.97
N VAL A 27 -6.46 -4.57 -18.44
CA VAL A 27 -7.21 -5.68 -17.85
C VAL A 27 -6.28 -6.57 -17.04
N GLU A 28 -6.70 -6.92 -15.84
CA GLU A 28 -6.04 -7.89 -14.96
C GLU A 28 -7.07 -8.88 -14.43
N ILE A 29 -6.82 -10.18 -14.61
CA ILE A 29 -7.66 -11.27 -14.10
C ILE A 29 -6.83 -12.12 -13.15
N LYS A 30 -7.36 -12.37 -11.96
CA LYS A 30 -6.77 -13.25 -10.94
C LYS A 30 -7.70 -14.43 -10.66
N SER A 31 -7.13 -15.53 -10.19
CA SER A 31 -7.93 -16.65 -9.68
C SER A 31 -8.71 -16.23 -8.43
N LEU A 32 -9.85 -16.88 -8.19
CA LEU A 32 -10.63 -16.68 -6.98
C LEU A 32 -9.77 -16.95 -5.74
N LYS A 33 -8.97 -18.03 -5.74
CA LYS A 33 -8.04 -18.37 -4.66
C LYS A 33 -7.08 -17.23 -4.36
N LYS A 34 -6.42 -16.67 -5.37
CA LYS A 34 -5.51 -15.54 -5.23
C LYS A 34 -6.22 -14.29 -4.76
N TYR A 35 -7.41 -14.04 -5.29
CA TYR A 35 -8.21 -12.88 -4.94
C TYR A 35 -8.62 -12.92 -3.46
N VAL A 36 -9.19 -14.05 -3.00
CA VAL A 36 -9.57 -14.29 -1.60
C VAL A 36 -8.35 -14.15 -0.68
N TYR A 37 -7.20 -14.71 -1.07
CA TYR A 37 -5.97 -14.54 -0.30
C TYR A 37 -5.60 -13.07 -0.10
N LEU A 38 -5.68 -12.25 -1.16
CA LEU A 38 -5.39 -10.81 -1.06
C LEU A 38 -6.43 -10.07 -0.21
N LEU A 39 -7.70 -10.45 -0.30
CA LEU A 39 -8.76 -9.90 0.57
C LEU A 39 -8.51 -10.23 2.05
N THR A 40 -8.07 -11.46 2.38
CA THR A 40 -7.71 -11.83 3.76
C THR A 40 -6.51 -11.06 4.30
N LYS A 41 -5.72 -10.43 3.42
CA LYS A 41 -4.62 -9.52 3.79
C LYS A 41 -5.05 -8.06 3.78
N ALA A 42 -6.32 -7.77 3.53
CA ALA A 42 -6.85 -6.42 3.38
C ALA A 42 -6.04 -5.57 2.37
N ASP A 43 -5.64 -6.17 1.22
CA ASP A 43 -4.96 -5.44 0.16
C ASP A 43 -5.86 -4.33 -0.39
N PRO A 44 -5.47 -3.03 -0.31
CA PRO A 44 -6.36 -1.92 -0.66
C PRO A 44 -6.88 -2.00 -2.09
N GLY A 45 -6.00 -2.36 -3.04
CA GLY A 45 -6.38 -2.45 -4.45
C GLY A 45 -7.34 -3.60 -4.74
N THR A 46 -7.32 -4.66 -3.94
CA THR A 46 -8.23 -5.81 -4.05
C THR A 46 -9.57 -5.51 -3.39
N CYS A 47 -9.54 -4.85 -2.23
CA CYS A 47 -10.77 -4.46 -1.50
C CYS A 47 -11.65 -3.50 -2.30
N GLU A 48 -11.06 -2.66 -3.15
CA GLU A 48 -11.81 -1.75 -4.03
C GLU A 48 -12.87 -2.46 -4.88
N LEU A 49 -12.64 -3.70 -5.32
CA LEU A 49 -13.60 -4.43 -6.15
C LEU A 49 -14.88 -4.77 -5.39
N LEU A 50 -14.80 -5.04 -4.09
CA LEU A 50 -15.96 -5.34 -3.26
C LEU A 50 -16.77 -4.09 -2.86
N GLY A 51 -16.23 -2.89 -3.08
CA GLY A 51 -16.89 -1.62 -2.82
C GLY A 51 -17.49 -0.95 -4.05
N LEU A 52 -17.51 -1.63 -5.19
CA LEU A 52 -18.11 -1.11 -6.42
C LEU A 52 -19.64 -1.14 -6.34
N ARG A 53 -20.28 -0.20 -7.03
CA ARG A 53 -21.73 -0.25 -7.28
C ARG A 53 -22.05 -1.27 -8.36
N ASN A 54 -23.29 -1.78 -8.36
CA ASN A 54 -23.72 -2.81 -9.30
C ASN A 54 -23.52 -2.42 -10.77
N GLU A 55 -23.73 -1.15 -11.11
CA GLU A 55 -23.54 -0.63 -12.47
C GLU A 55 -22.07 -0.59 -12.95
N HIS A 56 -21.12 -0.78 -12.03
CA HIS A 56 -19.70 -0.82 -12.35
C HIS A 56 -19.18 -2.23 -12.66
N TYR A 57 -20.00 -3.27 -12.40
CA TYR A 57 -19.66 -4.63 -12.78
C TYR A 57 -20.07 -4.91 -14.23
N LEU A 58 -19.12 -5.16 -15.10
CA LEU A 58 -19.38 -5.53 -16.49
C LEU A 58 -20.07 -6.89 -16.59
N TYR A 59 -19.69 -7.80 -15.70
CA TYR A 59 -20.26 -9.14 -15.59
C TYR A 59 -20.10 -9.64 -14.15
N MET A 60 -21.11 -10.34 -13.66
CA MET A 60 -21.10 -10.96 -12.33
C MET A 60 -21.77 -12.34 -12.43
N SER A 61 -20.95 -13.39 -12.27
CA SER A 61 -21.45 -14.77 -12.20
C SER A 61 -22.20 -15.03 -10.88
N PRO A 62 -22.94 -16.13 -10.75
CA PRO A 62 -23.55 -16.55 -9.46
C PRO A 62 -22.52 -16.60 -8.32
N ILE A 63 -21.31 -17.13 -8.59
CA ILE A 63 -20.21 -17.17 -7.59
C ILE A 63 -19.69 -15.77 -7.27
N GLY A 64 -19.60 -14.89 -8.27
CA GLY A 64 -19.25 -13.49 -8.04
C GLY A 64 -20.25 -12.78 -7.14
N LYS A 65 -21.55 -13.07 -7.32
CA LYS A 65 -22.61 -12.55 -6.46
C LYS A 65 -22.51 -13.11 -5.04
N GLU A 66 -22.27 -14.40 -4.89
CA GLU A 66 -22.05 -15.04 -3.59
C GLU A 66 -20.84 -14.44 -2.85
N LEU A 67 -19.72 -14.21 -3.54
CA LEU A 67 -18.56 -13.51 -2.98
C LEU A 67 -18.93 -12.09 -2.52
N TYR A 68 -19.68 -11.35 -3.34
CA TYR A 68 -20.11 -9.99 -3.01
C TYR A 68 -21.03 -9.96 -1.79
N GLU A 69 -21.99 -10.88 -1.70
CA GLU A 69 -22.90 -11.01 -0.55
C GLU A 69 -22.15 -11.36 0.74
N ASN A 70 -21.09 -12.15 0.64
CA ASN A 70 -20.21 -12.53 1.74
C ASN A 70 -19.04 -11.56 1.99
N ARG A 71 -19.00 -10.39 1.35
CA ARG A 71 -17.89 -9.45 1.46
C ARG A 71 -17.60 -8.99 2.90
N HIS A 72 -18.64 -8.98 3.75
CA HIS A 72 -18.52 -8.60 5.17
C HIS A 72 -17.56 -9.51 5.95
N LEU A 73 -17.33 -10.75 5.51
CA LEU A 73 -16.38 -11.68 6.13
C LEU A 73 -14.93 -11.21 6.06
N PHE A 74 -14.61 -10.35 5.09
CA PHE A 74 -13.26 -9.79 4.88
C PHE A 74 -13.05 -8.46 5.60
N MET A 75 -14.12 -7.82 6.09
CA MET A 75 -14.06 -6.51 6.72
C MET A 75 -13.53 -6.65 8.14
N SER A 76 -12.40 -5.99 8.44
CA SER A 76 -11.74 -6.08 9.73
C SER A 76 -10.80 -4.90 9.96
N GLN A 77 -10.37 -4.73 11.21
CA GLN A 77 -9.38 -3.71 11.59
C GLN A 77 -7.99 -3.97 10.99
N LEU A 78 -7.76 -5.13 10.36
CA LEU A 78 -6.51 -5.39 9.64
C LEU A 78 -6.25 -4.35 8.55
N CYS A 79 -7.30 -3.74 7.98
CA CYS A 79 -7.19 -2.64 7.01
C CYS A 79 -6.38 -1.46 7.55
N VAL A 80 -6.44 -1.17 8.85
CA VAL A 80 -5.69 -0.07 9.46
C VAL A 80 -4.20 -0.23 9.18
N HIS A 81 -3.66 -1.41 9.45
CA HIS A 81 -2.24 -1.67 9.24
C HIS A 81 -1.85 -1.66 7.76
N THR A 82 -2.62 -2.32 6.92
CA THR A 82 -2.30 -2.46 5.50
C THR A 82 -2.47 -1.15 4.74
N PHE A 83 -3.52 -0.39 5.02
CA PHE A 83 -3.78 0.90 4.37
C PHE A 83 -2.77 1.96 4.83
N THR A 84 -2.44 2.00 6.12
CA THR A 84 -1.40 2.91 6.65
C THR A 84 -0.03 2.57 6.07
N GLN A 85 0.37 1.30 6.03
CA GLN A 85 1.65 0.89 5.43
C GLN A 85 1.70 1.20 3.94
N TYR A 86 0.60 0.95 3.22
CA TYR A 86 0.48 1.31 1.82
C TYR A 86 0.64 2.81 1.63
N SER A 87 -0.06 3.62 2.42
CA SER A 87 -0.01 5.08 2.38
C SER A 87 1.39 5.61 2.65
N ARG A 88 2.06 5.13 3.69
CA ARG A 88 3.46 5.47 4.00
C ARG A 88 4.40 5.11 2.84
N SER A 89 4.20 3.97 2.20
CA SER A 89 5.00 3.57 1.03
C SER A 89 4.76 4.49 -0.18
N GLN A 90 3.54 4.98 -0.37
CA GLN A 90 3.22 5.93 -1.45
C GLN A 90 3.81 7.32 -1.17
N ILE A 91 3.70 7.82 0.07
CA ILE A 91 4.33 9.08 0.49
C ILE A 91 5.83 9.02 0.21
N ARG A 92 6.49 7.96 0.66
CA ARG A 92 7.92 7.76 0.41
C ARG A 92 8.25 7.75 -1.09
N ARG A 93 7.44 7.08 -1.92
CA ARG A 93 7.63 7.09 -3.37
C ARG A 93 7.48 8.48 -3.99
N MET A 94 6.55 9.28 -3.49
CA MET A 94 6.35 10.66 -3.95
C MET A 94 7.53 11.54 -3.53
N GLN A 95 7.96 11.44 -2.28
CA GLN A 95 9.14 12.15 -1.76
C GLN A 95 10.41 11.76 -2.52
N ASN A 96 10.62 10.47 -2.80
CA ASN A 96 11.74 9.99 -3.62
C ASN A 96 11.71 10.57 -5.03
N LYS A 97 10.53 10.77 -5.63
CA LYS A 97 10.42 11.39 -6.95
C LYS A 97 10.78 12.86 -6.92
N SER A 98 10.30 13.58 -5.92
CA SER A 98 10.66 14.96 -5.69
C SER A 98 12.17 15.10 -5.42
N ALA A 99 12.74 14.25 -4.57
CA ALA A 99 14.16 14.26 -4.24
C ALA A 99 15.08 13.91 -5.43
N ASN A 100 14.66 12.97 -6.30
CA ASN A 100 15.47 12.61 -7.49
C ASN A 100 15.53 13.69 -8.57
N ALA A 101 14.65 14.68 -8.50
CA ALA A 101 14.71 15.86 -9.34
C ALA A 101 15.48 17.01 -8.67
N SER A 102 15.85 16.85 -7.41
CA SER A 102 16.66 17.78 -6.63
C SER A 102 18.16 17.49 -6.83
N ASP A 103 19.01 18.40 -6.33
CA ASP A 103 20.43 18.15 -6.27
C ASP A 103 20.76 16.97 -5.31
N GLN A 104 22.00 16.49 -5.39
CA GLN A 104 22.46 15.33 -4.61
C GLN A 104 22.31 15.57 -3.09
N ASP A 105 22.58 16.76 -2.61
CA ASP A 105 22.52 17.10 -1.18
C ASP A 105 21.09 16.98 -0.63
N GLN A 106 20.09 17.44 -1.38
CA GLN A 106 18.69 17.30 -0.99
C GLN A 106 18.24 15.84 -1.04
N LYS A 107 18.69 15.09 -2.02
CA LYS A 107 18.42 13.65 -2.12
C LYS A 107 18.96 12.90 -0.90
N GLU A 108 20.22 13.14 -0.51
CA GLU A 108 20.82 12.50 0.66
C GLU A 108 20.10 12.85 1.96
N LYS A 109 19.69 14.11 2.13
CA LYS A 109 18.87 14.53 3.29
C LYS A 109 17.55 13.74 3.37
N HIS A 110 16.85 13.54 2.27
CA HIS A 110 15.61 12.76 2.25
C HIS A 110 15.85 11.27 2.55
N ILE A 111 16.94 10.71 2.04
CA ILE A 111 17.33 9.33 2.35
C ILE A 111 17.62 9.20 3.84
N LEU A 112 18.41 10.11 4.38
CA LEU A 112 18.77 10.14 5.80
C LEU A 112 17.52 10.19 6.69
N GLN A 113 16.62 11.16 6.48
CA GLN A 113 15.36 11.26 7.22
C GLN A 113 14.53 9.97 7.17
N SER A 114 14.49 9.33 6.00
CA SER A 114 13.76 8.07 5.83
C SER A 114 14.41 6.90 6.57
N ILE A 115 15.74 6.87 6.65
CA ILE A 115 16.49 5.85 7.41
C ILE A 115 16.33 6.09 8.91
N GLU A 116 16.41 7.35 9.36
CA GLU A 116 16.20 7.73 10.76
C GLU A 116 14.81 7.33 11.26
N ALA A 117 13.76 7.57 10.45
CA ALA A 117 12.41 7.15 10.77
C ALA A 117 12.28 5.63 10.88
N VAL A 118 12.96 4.87 10.00
CA VAL A 118 13.02 3.41 10.10
C VAL A 118 13.79 2.98 11.33
N ASN A 119 14.93 3.60 11.62
CA ASN A 119 15.75 3.29 12.78
C ASN A 119 14.97 3.50 14.08
N GLN A 120 14.25 4.61 14.21
CA GLN A 120 13.41 4.87 15.38
C GLN A 120 12.30 3.81 15.55
N TRP A 121 11.61 3.47 14.46
CA TRP A 121 10.54 2.46 14.51
C TRP A 121 11.07 1.06 14.86
N GLU A 122 12.23 0.64 14.32
CA GLU A 122 12.85 -0.64 14.61
C GLU A 122 13.35 -0.70 16.05
N LYS A 123 13.85 0.42 16.62
CA LYS A 123 14.23 0.55 18.03
C LYS A 123 13.05 0.30 18.97
N GLU A 124 11.86 0.77 18.61
CA GLU A 124 10.63 0.54 19.38
C GLU A 124 10.14 -0.91 19.28
N LYS A 125 10.39 -1.56 18.14
CA LYS A 125 9.87 -2.89 17.84
C LYS A 125 10.76 -4.05 18.29
N TYR A 126 12.08 -3.86 18.23
CA TYR A 126 13.07 -4.89 18.59
C TYR A 126 13.77 -4.55 19.91
N SER A 127 14.93 -5.16 20.14
CA SER A 127 15.70 -4.84 21.35
C SER A 127 16.12 -3.38 21.35
N PRO A 128 15.80 -2.61 22.41
CA PRO A 128 16.18 -1.19 22.49
C PRO A 128 17.69 -1.03 22.59
N TYR A 129 18.18 0.07 22.10
CA TYR A 129 19.56 0.52 22.22
C TYR A 129 19.60 2.02 22.52
N ASP A 130 20.72 2.51 23.02
CA ASP A 130 20.90 3.91 23.38
C ASP A 130 20.84 4.82 22.14
N ASP A 131 20.39 6.06 22.32
CA ASP A 131 20.16 7.01 21.22
C ASP A 131 21.42 7.30 20.40
N ASN A 132 22.58 7.18 21.01
CA ASN A 132 23.88 7.41 20.34
C ASN A 132 24.53 6.12 19.81
N SER A 133 23.89 4.95 19.96
CA SER A 133 24.47 3.68 19.51
C SER A 133 24.46 3.52 17.99
N ILE A 134 23.57 4.19 17.30
CA ILE A 134 23.53 4.27 15.84
C ILE A 134 23.38 5.75 15.47
N ASN A 135 24.44 6.34 14.95
CA ASN A 135 24.46 7.74 14.52
C ASN A 135 24.54 7.81 13.00
N LEU A 136 23.60 8.50 12.38
CA LEU A 136 23.50 8.68 10.93
C LEU A 136 23.75 10.14 10.58
N TYR A 137 24.63 10.39 9.63
CA TYR A 137 24.99 11.76 9.22
C TYR A 137 25.40 11.82 7.75
N ILE A 138 25.40 13.02 7.18
CA ILE A 138 25.86 13.27 5.80
C ILE A 138 27.22 13.95 5.89
N ASP A 139 28.19 13.43 5.13
CA ASP A 139 29.52 14.00 5.03
C ASP A 139 30.03 13.95 3.58
N ASP A 140 31.21 14.51 3.32
CA ASP A 140 31.83 14.50 2.00
C ASP A 140 32.10 13.05 1.57
N SER A 141 31.76 12.74 0.32
CA SER A 141 31.94 11.40 -0.20
C SER A 141 33.42 11.09 -0.46
N VAL A 142 33.84 9.89 -0.09
CA VAL A 142 35.14 9.33 -0.50
C VAL A 142 35.13 8.83 -1.95
N ARG A 143 33.96 8.77 -2.59
CA ARG A 143 33.78 8.36 -3.98
C ARG A 143 33.76 9.58 -4.89
N PRO A 144 34.54 9.62 -5.96
CA PRO A 144 34.62 10.79 -6.82
C PRO A 144 33.31 11.08 -7.60
N GLU A 145 32.40 10.10 -7.68
CA GLU A 145 31.12 10.25 -8.38
C GLU A 145 30.06 11.01 -7.58
N PHE A 146 30.26 11.21 -6.26
CA PHE A 146 29.32 11.84 -5.37
C PHE A 146 29.97 12.99 -4.59
N ASN A 147 29.25 14.05 -4.34
CA ASN A 147 29.70 15.15 -3.47
C ASN A 147 29.49 14.80 -1.99
N LYS A 148 28.36 14.18 -1.68
CA LYS A 148 27.95 13.81 -0.33
C LYS A 148 27.45 12.37 -0.28
N GLU A 149 27.67 11.71 0.85
CA GLU A 149 27.13 10.38 1.15
C GLU A 149 26.64 10.32 2.60
N ILE A 150 25.76 9.35 2.88
CA ILE A 150 25.33 9.06 4.26
C ILE A 150 26.31 8.09 4.89
N TYR A 151 26.82 8.48 6.04
CA TYR A 151 27.67 7.67 6.89
C TYR A 151 26.91 7.21 8.12
N MET A 152 27.35 6.10 8.70
CA MET A 152 26.75 5.50 9.88
C MET A 152 27.84 5.04 10.83
N ASP A 153 27.82 5.56 12.06
CA ASP A 153 28.60 5.04 13.16
C ASP A 153 27.77 4.11 14.02
N ILE A 154 28.34 2.96 14.41
CA ILE A 154 27.64 1.94 15.17
C ILE A 154 28.49 1.55 16.38
N ASP A 155 27.92 1.72 17.58
CA ASP A 155 28.47 1.21 18.84
C ASP A 155 27.43 0.34 19.55
N LEU A 156 27.20 -0.86 18.99
CA LEU A 156 26.32 -1.88 19.56
C LEU A 156 27.15 -3.01 20.14
N ARG A 157 27.09 -3.19 21.48
CA ARG A 157 27.79 -4.28 22.19
C ARG A 157 26.78 -5.27 22.74
N HIS A 158 27.06 -6.57 22.55
CA HIS A 158 26.18 -7.66 23.00
C HIS A 158 24.73 -7.53 22.51
N TYR A 159 24.54 -6.93 21.32
CA TYR A 159 23.22 -6.71 20.72
C TYR A 159 22.78 -7.97 19.96
N PRO A 160 21.49 -8.38 20.02
CA PRO A 160 21.02 -9.57 19.31
C PRO A 160 21.22 -9.46 17.80
N LEU A 161 22.00 -10.36 17.22
CA LEU A 161 22.30 -10.34 15.78
C LEU A 161 21.04 -10.38 14.91
N ARG A 162 20.02 -11.14 15.34
CA ARG A 162 18.73 -11.22 14.62
C ARG A 162 18.06 -9.88 14.50
N ASP A 163 18.05 -9.09 15.57
CA ASP A 163 17.41 -7.77 15.61
C ASP A 163 18.20 -6.78 14.78
N TRP A 164 19.54 -6.82 14.87
CA TRP A 164 20.42 -6.05 13.99
C TRP A 164 20.16 -6.37 12.51
N CYS A 165 20.05 -7.62 12.11
CA CYS A 165 19.77 -8.02 10.74
C CYS A 165 18.41 -7.45 10.25
N ASN A 166 17.41 -7.37 11.12
CA ASN A 166 16.11 -6.79 10.78
C ASN A 166 16.24 -5.27 10.53
N ILE A 167 16.89 -4.54 11.44
CA ILE A 167 17.17 -3.10 11.31
C ILE A 167 17.94 -2.82 10.01
N TRP A 168 19.02 -3.55 9.78
CA TRP A 168 19.85 -3.44 8.60
C TRP A 168 19.07 -3.66 7.30
N ASN A 169 18.25 -4.71 7.25
CA ASN A 169 17.43 -5.03 6.08
C ASN A 169 16.42 -3.92 5.77
N GLN A 170 15.84 -3.29 6.77
CA GLN A 170 14.93 -2.16 6.58
C GLN A 170 15.66 -0.92 6.05
N MET A 171 16.80 -0.56 6.65
CA MET A 171 17.64 0.54 6.16
C MET A 171 18.09 0.30 4.71
N LYS A 172 18.59 -0.90 4.40
CA LYS A 172 18.97 -1.31 3.05
C LYS A 172 17.80 -1.20 2.06
N THR A 173 16.59 -1.55 2.49
CA THR A 173 15.38 -1.44 1.64
C THR A 173 15.10 0.03 1.31
N VAL A 174 15.28 0.95 2.27
CA VAL A 174 15.15 2.39 2.03
C VAL A 174 16.17 2.82 0.98
N CYS A 175 17.46 2.59 1.18
CA CYS A 175 18.52 2.96 0.25
C CYS A 175 18.25 2.39 -1.16
N SER A 176 17.95 1.09 -1.27
CA SER A 176 17.65 0.43 -2.55
C SER A 176 16.41 1.00 -3.24
N SER A 177 15.47 1.58 -2.51
CA SER A 177 14.29 2.20 -3.11
C SER A 177 14.63 3.47 -3.88
N TYR A 178 15.65 4.20 -3.47
CA TYR A 178 16.16 5.36 -4.17
C TYR A 178 16.97 4.97 -5.42
N ASP A 179 17.78 3.91 -5.35
CA ASP A 179 18.59 3.44 -6.48
C ASP A 179 17.75 2.82 -7.61
N LYS A 180 16.78 1.97 -7.24
CA LYS A 180 15.90 1.29 -8.21
C LYS A 180 14.94 2.22 -8.95
N ASN A 181 14.67 3.39 -8.39
CA ASN A 181 13.69 4.32 -8.94
C ASN A 181 14.23 5.19 -10.08
N SER A 182 15.53 5.21 -10.36
CA SER A 182 16.11 6.10 -11.37
C SER A 182 15.49 5.94 -12.77
N LYS A 183 15.29 4.72 -13.28
CA LYS A 183 14.69 4.48 -14.61
C LYS A 183 13.15 4.66 -14.65
N ARG A 184 12.44 4.23 -13.61
CA ARG A 184 10.99 4.43 -13.49
C ARG A 184 10.61 5.87 -13.14
N ASN A 185 11.48 6.57 -12.41
CA ASN A 185 11.27 7.95 -12.01
C ASN A 185 11.37 8.92 -13.19
N ASN A 186 12.35 8.74 -14.08
CA ASN A 186 12.43 9.55 -15.30
C ASN A 186 11.16 9.46 -16.14
N TYR A 187 10.59 8.25 -16.28
CA TYR A 187 9.30 8.07 -16.97
C TYR A 187 8.12 8.71 -16.21
N ALA A 188 8.12 8.70 -14.89
CA ALA A 188 7.03 9.28 -14.08
C ALA A 188 7.11 10.80 -13.96
N ILE A 189 8.32 11.36 -13.99
CA ILE A 189 8.55 12.82 -14.05
C ILE A 189 8.11 13.37 -15.41
N THR A 190 8.50 12.71 -16.49
CA THR A 190 8.12 13.13 -17.85
C THR A 190 6.62 13.00 -18.15
N HIS A 191 5.85 12.24 -17.35
CA HIS A 191 4.43 11.95 -17.61
C HIS A 191 3.49 12.42 -16.48
N ASP A 192 3.93 13.35 -15.63
CA ASP A 192 3.13 13.96 -14.54
C ASP A 192 2.25 12.98 -13.74
N LYS A 193 2.89 11.91 -13.19
CA LYS A 193 2.17 10.90 -12.42
C LYS A 193 2.15 11.16 -10.90
N ILE A 194 2.74 12.27 -10.44
CA ILE A 194 2.77 12.60 -9.01
C ILE A 194 1.34 12.84 -8.52
N SER A 195 0.60 13.70 -9.18
CA SER A 195 -0.79 14.04 -8.87
C SER A 195 -1.71 12.83 -8.86
N LYS A 196 -1.49 11.87 -9.77
CA LYS A 196 -2.22 10.59 -9.76
C LYS A 196 -1.93 9.78 -8.49
N HIS A 197 -0.68 9.73 -8.03
CA HIS A 197 -0.32 9.01 -6.80
C HIS A 197 -0.87 9.71 -5.56
N MET A 198 -0.84 11.04 -5.53
CA MET A 198 -1.41 11.85 -4.45
C MET A 198 -2.93 11.61 -4.31
N SER A 199 -3.67 11.70 -5.42
CA SER A 199 -5.11 11.41 -5.45
C SER A 199 -5.42 9.98 -5.02
N HIS A 200 -4.63 8.99 -5.47
CA HIS A 200 -4.82 7.60 -5.05
C HIS A 200 -4.55 7.38 -3.56
N LEU A 201 -3.58 8.09 -3.01
CA LEU A 201 -3.27 8.04 -1.58
C LEU A 201 -4.43 8.53 -0.73
N LEU A 202 -4.98 9.72 -1.03
CA LEU A 202 -6.15 10.25 -0.31
C LEU A 202 -7.34 9.29 -0.41
N ARG A 203 -7.59 8.73 -1.59
CA ARG A 203 -8.68 7.78 -1.79
C ARG A 203 -8.54 6.51 -0.94
N VAL A 204 -7.32 6.02 -0.72
CA VAL A 204 -7.06 4.87 0.16
C VAL A 204 -7.35 5.22 1.61
N TYR A 205 -6.96 6.43 2.08
CA TYR A 205 -7.33 6.91 3.41
C TYR A 205 -8.85 7.00 3.58
N ASP A 206 -9.53 7.65 2.65
CA ASP A 206 -10.98 7.85 2.70
C ASP A 206 -11.73 6.51 2.70
N MET A 207 -11.27 5.52 1.91
CA MET A 207 -11.82 4.16 1.91
C MET A 207 -11.61 3.46 3.25
N GLY A 208 -10.43 3.58 3.86
CA GLY A 208 -10.13 3.00 5.17
C GLY A 208 -10.98 3.63 6.28
N ILE A 209 -11.11 4.94 6.30
CA ILE A 209 -11.95 5.69 7.26
C ILE A 209 -13.41 5.26 7.12
N LYS A 210 -13.95 5.25 5.90
CA LYS A 210 -15.34 4.84 5.63
C LYS A 210 -15.58 3.40 6.05
N LEU A 211 -14.65 2.48 5.76
CA LEU A 211 -14.75 1.08 6.19
C LEU A 211 -14.82 0.96 7.73
N LEU A 212 -13.98 1.69 8.46
CA LEU A 212 -13.97 1.62 9.92
C LEU A 212 -15.24 2.20 10.56
N ILE A 213 -15.83 3.23 9.95
CA ILE A 213 -17.05 3.89 10.46
C ILE A 213 -18.29 3.09 10.08
N THR A 214 -18.41 2.68 8.82
CA THR A 214 -19.65 2.09 8.27
C THR A 214 -19.65 0.56 8.28
N GLY A 215 -18.48 -0.07 8.36
CA GLY A 215 -18.33 -1.51 8.18
C GLY A 215 -18.44 -1.96 6.71
N GLU A 216 -18.35 -1.02 5.74
CA GLU A 216 -18.54 -1.30 4.32
C GLU A 216 -17.38 -0.76 3.46
N PHE A 217 -16.99 -1.50 2.42
CA PHE A 217 -16.10 -0.95 1.40
C PHE A 217 -16.88 0.00 0.51
N ILE A 218 -16.60 1.31 0.61
CA ILE A 218 -17.24 2.35 -0.19
C ILE A 218 -16.18 3.00 -1.07
N THR A 219 -16.25 2.77 -2.38
CA THR A 219 -15.30 3.32 -3.35
C THR A 219 -15.87 4.47 -4.16
N TYR A 220 -17.19 4.60 -4.19
CA TYR A 220 -17.87 5.70 -4.85
C TYR A 220 -18.04 6.88 -3.91
N LEU A 221 -17.68 8.06 -4.40
CA LEU A 221 -17.81 9.31 -3.66
C LEU A 221 -19.10 10.01 -4.07
N GLU A 222 -20.09 10.05 -3.18
CA GLU A 222 -21.35 10.75 -3.39
C GLU A 222 -21.20 12.25 -3.13
N ASP A 223 -20.41 12.61 -2.14
CA ASP A 223 -20.16 14.00 -1.78
C ASP A 223 -19.39 14.72 -2.91
N LYS A 224 -19.96 15.85 -3.36
CA LYS A 224 -19.38 16.65 -4.43
C LYS A 224 -18.09 17.33 -4.00
N THR A 225 -17.99 17.71 -2.72
CA THR A 225 -16.80 18.39 -2.16
C THR A 225 -15.62 17.42 -2.09
N GLU A 226 -15.85 16.20 -1.59
CA GLU A 226 -14.82 15.15 -1.59
C GLU A 226 -14.33 14.84 -3.00
N ARG A 227 -15.25 14.75 -3.97
CA ARG A 227 -14.89 14.50 -5.36
C ARG A 227 -14.06 15.62 -5.97
N GLU A 228 -14.47 16.87 -5.75
CA GLU A 228 -13.77 18.05 -6.29
C GLU A 228 -12.38 18.18 -5.68
N GLU A 229 -12.19 17.89 -4.39
CA GLU A 229 -10.89 17.86 -3.76
C GLU A 229 -9.97 16.82 -4.42
N LEU A 230 -10.45 15.59 -4.65
CA LEU A 230 -9.66 14.57 -5.34
C LEU A 230 -9.36 14.94 -6.80
N PHE A 231 -10.28 15.59 -7.49
CA PHE A 231 -10.04 16.10 -8.84
C PHE A 231 -9.02 17.24 -8.84
N ALA A 232 -9.07 18.14 -7.88
CA ALA A 232 -8.08 19.22 -7.72
C ALA A 232 -6.67 18.63 -7.53
N VAL A 233 -6.53 17.64 -6.63
CA VAL A 233 -5.25 16.94 -6.46
C VAL A 233 -4.81 16.26 -7.76
N LYS A 234 -5.73 15.58 -8.46
CA LYS A 234 -5.42 14.87 -9.70
C LYS A 234 -5.05 15.81 -10.86
N ARG A 235 -5.62 17.01 -10.91
CA ARG A 235 -5.26 18.06 -11.89
C ARG A 235 -3.90 18.69 -11.64
N GLY A 236 -3.31 18.49 -10.44
CA GLY A 236 -2.03 19.05 -10.08
C GLY A 236 -2.09 20.37 -9.31
N ASP A 237 -3.28 20.78 -8.81
CA ASP A 237 -3.46 22.04 -8.08
C ASP A 237 -2.58 22.09 -6.80
N PHE A 238 -2.20 20.93 -6.28
CA PHE A 238 -1.34 20.74 -5.11
C PHE A 238 0.12 20.44 -5.44
N THR A 239 0.55 20.69 -6.68
CA THR A 239 1.95 20.56 -7.09
C THR A 239 2.45 21.86 -7.72
N ASP A 240 3.77 22.09 -7.64
CA ASP A 240 4.49 23.09 -8.40
C ASP A 240 5.58 22.34 -9.18
N GLY A 241 5.29 22.02 -10.42
CA GLY A 241 6.08 21.07 -11.20
C GLY A 241 6.07 19.70 -10.50
N ILE A 242 7.24 19.27 -10.02
CA ILE A 242 7.44 18.01 -9.29
C ILE A 242 7.38 18.17 -7.77
N THR A 243 7.34 19.40 -7.27
CA THR A 243 7.32 19.69 -5.84
C THR A 243 5.89 19.62 -5.33
N ILE A 244 5.69 18.89 -4.23
CA ILE A 244 4.39 18.78 -3.56
C ILE A 244 4.25 19.97 -2.61
N LYS A 245 3.15 20.70 -2.75
CA LYS A 245 2.83 21.86 -1.90
C LYS A 245 2.49 21.42 -0.48
N LYS A 246 2.70 22.33 0.48
CA LYS A 246 2.40 22.10 1.89
C LYS A 246 0.93 21.73 2.13
N GLU A 247 0.02 22.37 1.42
CA GLU A 247 -1.43 22.17 1.53
C GLU A 247 -1.84 20.70 1.31
N PHE A 248 -1.08 19.95 0.53
CA PHE A 248 -1.33 18.51 0.38
C PHE A 248 -0.98 17.72 1.64
N TYR A 249 0.10 18.08 2.32
CA TYR A 249 0.46 17.45 3.59
C TYR A 249 -0.55 17.78 4.68
N ASP A 250 -1.07 19.02 4.71
CA ASP A 250 -2.14 19.42 5.62
C ASP A 250 -3.43 18.57 5.39
N LEU A 251 -3.73 18.21 4.13
CA LEU A 251 -4.81 17.27 3.81
C LEU A 251 -4.53 15.85 4.31
N LEU A 252 -3.29 15.40 4.23
CA LEU A 252 -2.92 14.07 4.75
C LEU A 252 -3.03 14.00 6.26
N ASP A 253 -2.57 15.04 6.96
CA ASP A 253 -2.66 15.13 8.42
C ASP A 253 -4.12 15.09 8.89
N GLN A 254 -5.01 15.82 8.22
CA GLN A 254 -6.46 15.75 8.49
C GLN A 254 -7.04 14.33 8.29
N ARG A 255 -6.58 13.57 7.27
CA ARG A 255 -7.01 12.18 7.06
C ARG A 255 -6.46 11.26 8.14
N GLU A 256 -5.23 11.47 8.55
CA GLU A 256 -4.64 10.68 9.63
C GLU A 256 -5.40 10.90 10.94
N GLU A 257 -5.74 12.13 11.30
CA GLU A 257 -6.57 12.43 12.48
C GLU A 257 -7.94 11.73 12.41
N LYS A 258 -8.63 11.84 11.27
CA LYS A 258 -9.92 11.16 11.06
C LYS A 258 -9.79 9.65 11.14
N LEU A 259 -8.69 9.09 10.62
CA LEU A 259 -8.41 7.66 10.71
C LEU A 259 -8.24 7.22 12.16
N GLN A 260 -7.48 7.97 12.96
CA GLN A 260 -7.29 7.70 14.38
C GLN A 260 -8.60 7.76 15.19
N GLU A 261 -9.48 8.69 14.85
CA GLU A 261 -10.83 8.76 15.44
C GLU A 261 -11.69 7.55 15.05
N ALA A 262 -11.66 7.17 13.76
CA ALA A 262 -12.40 6.02 13.25
C ALA A 262 -11.93 4.70 13.90
N ILE A 263 -10.62 4.55 14.14
CA ILE A 263 -10.04 3.38 14.86
C ILE A 263 -10.63 3.25 16.27
N LYS A 264 -10.80 4.37 16.98
CA LYS A 264 -11.34 4.35 18.34
C LYS A 264 -12.82 3.99 18.40
N GLN A 265 -13.57 4.22 17.33
CA GLN A 265 -15.03 4.08 17.27
C GLN A 265 -15.47 2.79 16.54
N THR A 266 -14.59 2.14 15.81
CA THR A 266 -14.96 1.01 14.96
C THR A 266 -15.46 -0.18 15.76
N LYS A 267 -16.47 -0.85 15.19
CA LYS A 267 -17.03 -2.11 15.70
C LYS A 267 -16.57 -3.33 14.88
N LEU A 268 -15.68 -3.11 13.93
CA LEU A 268 -15.16 -4.19 13.10
C LEU A 268 -14.33 -5.19 13.94
N PRO A 269 -14.35 -6.48 13.62
CA PRO A 269 -13.48 -7.47 14.24
C PRO A 269 -12.02 -7.17 13.95
N GLU A 270 -11.11 -7.60 14.80
CA GLU A 270 -9.66 -7.42 14.59
C GLU A 270 -9.17 -8.10 13.31
N LYS A 271 -9.75 -9.24 12.97
CA LYS A 271 -9.34 -10.10 11.84
C LYS A 271 -10.55 -10.57 11.03
N PRO A 272 -10.34 -10.88 9.73
CA PRO A 272 -11.36 -11.50 8.89
C PRO A 272 -11.85 -12.83 9.48
N ASP A 273 -13.09 -13.23 9.13
CA ASP A 273 -13.64 -14.54 9.49
C ASP A 273 -13.02 -15.66 8.61
N TYR A 274 -11.78 -16.01 8.92
CA TYR A 274 -11.04 -17.01 8.14
C TYR A 274 -11.77 -18.36 8.03
N LYS A 275 -12.57 -18.74 9.04
CA LYS A 275 -13.30 -20.02 9.04
C LYS A 275 -14.36 -19.99 7.94
N LYS A 276 -15.24 -19.01 7.96
CA LYS A 276 -16.30 -18.88 6.95
C LYS A 276 -15.76 -18.60 5.55
N ILE A 277 -14.68 -17.82 5.45
CA ILE A 277 -13.98 -17.60 4.17
C ILE A 277 -13.46 -18.92 3.60
N ASN A 278 -12.84 -19.77 4.41
CA ASN A 278 -12.38 -21.09 3.95
C ASN A 278 -13.55 -22.00 3.58
N GLU A 279 -14.63 -22.01 4.35
CA GLU A 279 -15.85 -22.76 4.03
C GLU A 279 -16.42 -22.33 2.67
N PHE A 280 -16.47 -21.03 2.39
CA PHE A 280 -16.87 -20.48 1.09
C PHE A 280 -15.97 -21.00 -0.04
N VAL A 281 -14.64 -20.85 0.08
CA VAL A 281 -13.69 -21.28 -0.95
C VAL A 281 -13.79 -22.80 -1.19
N MET A 282 -13.91 -23.59 -0.14
CA MET A 282 -14.07 -25.05 -0.25
C MET A 282 -15.35 -25.43 -0.96
N SER A 283 -16.47 -24.77 -0.65
CA SER A 283 -17.76 -24.98 -1.32
C SER A 283 -17.66 -24.67 -2.83
N VAL A 284 -17.01 -23.57 -3.20
CA VAL A 284 -16.78 -23.23 -4.63
C VAL A 284 -15.93 -24.31 -5.31
N ASN A 285 -14.81 -24.70 -4.70
CA ASN A 285 -13.92 -25.72 -5.26
C ASN A 285 -14.65 -27.08 -5.42
N GLU A 286 -15.47 -27.47 -4.46
CA GLU A 286 -16.28 -28.69 -4.54
C GLU A 286 -17.22 -28.65 -5.73
N ARG A 287 -17.91 -27.54 -5.95
CA ARG A 287 -18.81 -27.33 -7.09
C ARG A 287 -18.07 -27.41 -8.44
N VAL A 288 -16.86 -26.80 -8.51
CA VAL A 288 -15.99 -26.91 -9.69
C VAL A 288 -15.63 -28.39 -9.99
N VAL A 289 -15.20 -29.13 -8.96
CA VAL A 289 -14.80 -30.55 -9.11
C VAL A 289 -15.97 -31.42 -9.54
N LYS A 290 -17.17 -31.15 -9.03
CA LYS A 290 -18.41 -31.86 -9.41
C LYS A 290 -18.95 -31.46 -10.78
N GLY A 291 -18.46 -30.39 -11.38
CA GLY A 291 -18.95 -29.86 -12.64
C GLY A 291 -20.32 -29.17 -12.53
N GLU A 292 -20.61 -28.60 -11.37
CA GLU A 292 -21.86 -27.87 -11.08
C GLU A 292 -21.76 -26.39 -11.52
N ILE A 293 -20.55 -25.92 -11.80
CA ILE A 293 -20.23 -24.56 -12.25
C ILE A 293 -19.03 -24.56 -13.18
#